data_8653b9b799fd92db93c4ebf9efbdaaaf
#
_entry.id   8653b9b799fd92db93c4ebf9efbdaaaf
#
_cell.length_a   1.000
_cell.length_b   1.000
_cell.length_c   1.000
_cell.angle_alpha   90.00
_cell.angle_beta   90.00
_cell.angle_gamma   90.00
#
_symmetry.space_group_name_H-M   'P 1'
#
loop_
_entity.id
_entity.type
_entity.pdbx_description
1 polymer ?
#
loop_
_entity_poly.entity_id
_entity_poly.type
_entity_poly.pdbx_seq_one_letter_code
_entity_poly.pdbx_strand_id
1 'polypeptide(L)'
;EKLEKEGNLSGEELEDAIFKEVHETILNGFDAVKDLVRENIKNKSEKEIDEKELEKQVKKNLGGIIGGGFDVIYLIAQKLVKHSNDDGYLVGSRGSVGSSFVATMMGITEVNPLPAHYRCLKCKNSIFKDDEGKELGADYSSGFDLPDKNCPNCGELMYKDGQDMPFA
;
A
#
# COMPACT_ATOMS: atom_id res chain seq x y z
N GLU A 1 -18.60 12.12 12.41
CA GLU A 1 -20.01 12.45 12.06
C GLU A 1 -21.00 11.29 12.24
N LYS A 2 -20.57 10.01 11.98
CA LYS A 2 -21.46 8.84 12.21
C LYS A 2 -21.51 8.42 13.68
N LEU A 3 -20.38 8.50 14.38
CA LEU A 3 -20.25 8.17 15.81
C LEU A 3 -20.79 9.29 16.74
N GLU A 4 -20.82 10.54 16.29
CA GLU A 4 -21.40 11.66 17.06
C GLU A 4 -22.95 11.66 17.11
N LYS A 5 -23.60 10.89 16.25
CA LYS A 5 -25.07 10.80 16.22
C LYS A 5 -25.69 9.73 17.14
N GLU A 6 -24.86 8.82 17.66
CA GLU A 6 -25.27 7.78 18.62
C GLU A 6 -24.77 8.15 20.02
N GLY A 7 -25.31 9.22 20.58
CA GLY A 7 -25.00 9.69 21.93
C GLY A 7 -25.30 8.63 22.98
N ASN A 8 -24.30 8.36 23.85
CA ASN A 8 -24.30 7.51 25.04
C ASN A 8 -23.93 6.02 24.85
N LEU A 9 -22.84 5.73 24.16
CA LEU A 9 -22.16 4.43 24.34
C LEU A 9 -21.30 4.49 25.61
N SER A 10 -21.31 3.42 26.42
CA SER A 10 -20.34 3.25 27.51
C SER A 10 -18.91 3.11 26.93
N GLY A 11 -17.89 3.33 27.75
CA GLY A 11 -16.50 3.23 27.28
C GLY A 11 -16.18 1.91 26.58
N GLU A 12 -16.70 0.79 27.08
CA GLU A 12 -16.53 -0.55 26.49
C GLU A 12 -17.25 -0.68 25.13
N GLU A 13 -18.47 -0.19 25.02
CA GLU A 13 -19.23 -0.22 23.75
C GLU A 13 -18.61 0.68 22.68
N LEU A 14 -18.00 1.79 23.08
CA LEU A 14 -17.25 2.68 22.18
C LEU A 14 -15.95 2.00 21.69
N GLU A 15 -15.24 1.30 22.57
CA GLU A 15 -14.05 0.53 22.22
C GLU A 15 -14.38 -0.61 21.25
N ASP A 16 -15.45 -1.35 21.48
CA ASP A 16 -15.92 -2.42 20.60
C ASP A 16 -16.37 -1.89 19.23
N ALA A 17 -17.07 -0.74 19.19
CA ALA A 17 -17.49 -0.10 17.95
C ALA A 17 -16.29 0.42 17.14
N ILE A 18 -15.31 1.02 17.81
CA ILE A 18 -14.05 1.45 17.21
C ILE A 18 -13.30 0.23 16.67
N PHE A 19 -13.16 -0.83 17.46
CA PHE A 19 -12.47 -2.05 17.07
C PHE A 19 -13.12 -2.69 15.83
N LYS A 20 -14.44 -2.74 15.78
CA LYS A 20 -15.20 -3.27 14.65
C LYS A 20 -14.99 -2.42 13.36
N GLU A 21 -15.08 -1.10 13.47
CA GLU A 21 -14.85 -0.19 12.35
C GLU A 21 -13.40 -0.26 11.84
N VAL A 22 -12.43 -0.39 12.75
CA VAL A 22 -11.01 -0.63 12.47
C VAL A 22 -10.85 -1.92 11.69
N HIS A 23 -11.43 -3.00 12.19
CA HIS A 23 -11.33 -4.32 11.58
C HIS A 23 -11.93 -4.35 10.17
N GLU A 24 -13.12 -3.77 9.98
CA GLU A 24 -13.76 -3.65 8.68
C GLU A 24 -12.95 -2.76 7.71
N THR A 25 -12.37 -1.67 8.19
CA THR A 25 -11.54 -0.77 7.35
C THR A 25 -10.25 -1.46 6.92
N ILE A 26 -9.63 -2.25 7.81
CA ILE A 26 -8.43 -3.03 7.49
C ILE A 26 -8.78 -4.15 6.50
N LEU A 27 -9.90 -4.85 6.70
CA LEU A 27 -10.35 -5.89 5.77
C LEU A 27 -10.68 -5.32 4.39
N ASN A 28 -11.35 -4.16 4.33
CA ASN A 28 -11.66 -3.49 3.07
C ASN A 28 -10.39 -2.97 2.37
N GLY A 29 -9.43 -2.44 3.13
CA GLY A 29 -8.10 -2.10 2.61
C GLY A 29 -7.34 -3.32 2.10
N PHE A 30 -7.48 -4.44 2.80
CA PHE A 30 -6.90 -5.72 2.43
C PHE A 30 -7.50 -6.27 1.13
N ASP A 31 -8.82 -6.21 0.96
CA ASP A 31 -9.49 -6.66 -0.26
C ASP A 31 -9.14 -5.74 -1.44
N ALA A 32 -9.02 -4.44 -1.24
CA ALA A 32 -8.54 -3.52 -2.26
C ALA A 32 -7.08 -3.82 -2.70
N VAL A 33 -6.20 -4.17 -1.76
CA VAL A 33 -4.83 -4.62 -2.08
C VAL A 33 -4.84 -5.96 -2.80
N LYS A 34 -5.67 -6.92 -2.37
CA LYS A 34 -5.86 -8.20 -3.08
C LYS A 34 -6.33 -7.98 -4.51
N ASP A 35 -7.32 -7.13 -4.71
CA ASP A 35 -7.88 -6.88 -6.03
C ASP A 35 -6.89 -6.14 -6.94
N LEU A 36 -6.14 -5.17 -6.42
CA LEU A 36 -5.05 -4.50 -7.13
C LEU A 36 -3.94 -5.49 -7.53
N VAL A 37 -3.58 -6.39 -6.64
CA VAL A 37 -2.58 -7.42 -6.90
C VAL A 37 -3.13 -8.46 -7.88
N ARG A 38 -4.39 -8.90 -7.75
CA ARG A 38 -5.06 -9.79 -8.70
C ARG A 38 -5.16 -9.18 -10.10
N GLU A 39 -5.48 -7.90 -10.19
CA GLU A 39 -5.59 -7.19 -11.47
C GLU A 39 -4.21 -7.03 -12.13
N ASN A 40 -3.18 -6.72 -11.35
CA ASN A 40 -1.80 -6.68 -11.83
C ASN A 40 -1.28 -8.07 -12.26
N ILE A 41 -1.74 -9.12 -11.61
CA ILE A 41 -1.39 -10.50 -11.91
C ILE A 41 -2.10 -10.99 -13.17
N LYS A 42 -3.40 -10.75 -13.32
CA LYS A 42 -4.18 -11.09 -14.53
C LYS A 42 -3.62 -10.45 -15.79
N ASN A 43 -3.01 -9.27 -15.65
CA ASN A 43 -2.39 -8.56 -16.76
C ASN A 43 -0.94 -9.01 -17.05
N LYS A 44 -0.34 -9.87 -16.24
CA LYS A 44 1.11 -10.15 -16.30
C LYS A 44 1.53 -11.49 -16.89
N SER A 45 0.68 -12.48 -17.03
CA SER A 45 1.09 -13.71 -17.72
C SER A 45 0.13 -14.87 -17.64
N GLU A 46 0.30 -15.80 -18.60
CA GLU A 46 -0.15 -17.19 -18.68
C GLU A 46 0.43 -18.13 -17.58
N LYS A 47 0.99 -17.60 -16.48
CA LYS A 47 1.40 -18.40 -15.32
C LYS A 47 0.50 -18.07 -14.15
N GLU A 48 -0.31 -19.06 -13.75
CA GLU A 48 -1.04 -19.07 -12.48
C GLU A 48 -0.07 -18.70 -11.34
N ILE A 49 -0.24 -17.51 -10.78
CA ILE A 49 0.40 -17.20 -9.50
C ILE A 49 -0.43 -17.93 -8.45
N ASP A 50 0.27 -18.72 -7.66
CA ASP A 50 -0.36 -19.48 -6.57
C ASP A 50 -1.01 -18.49 -5.59
N GLU A 51 -2.33 -18.45 -5.63
CA GLU A 51 -3.16 -17.59 -4.77
C GLU A 51 -2.82 -17.78 -3.29
N LYS A 52 -2.37 -18.98 -2.94
CA LYS A 52 -1.93 -19.31 -1.57
C LYS A 52 -0.62 -18.63 -1.17
N GLU A 53 0.32 -18.49 -2.08
CA GLU A 53 1.58 -17.79 -1.78
C GLU A 53 1.35 -16.29 -1.62
N LEU A 54 0.47 -15.70 -2.43
CA LEU A 54 0.04 -14.32 -2.28
C LEU A 54 -0.65 -14.09 -0.93
N GLU A 55 -1.64 -14.94 -0.58
CA GLU A 55 -2.32 -14.87 0.72
C GLU A 55 -1.34 -15.04 1.89
N LYS A 56 -0.33 -15.89 1.76
CA LYS A 56 0.69 -16.10 2.77
C LYS A 56 1.57 -14.86 2.97
N GLN A 57 1.99 -14.20 1.89
CA GLN A 57 2.77 -12.96 1.98
C GLN A 57 1.97 -11.81 2.57
N VAL A 58 0.71 -11.67 2.17
CA VAL A 58 -0.20 -10.66 2.72
C VAL A 58 -0.47 -10.92 4.20
N LYS A 59 -0.76 -12.16 4.59
CA LYS A 59 -0.93 -12.57 6.00
C LYS A 59 0.35 -12.33 6.81
N LYS A 60 1.53 -12.57 6.25
CA LYS A 60 2.80 -12.33 6.92
C LYS A 60 3.01 -10.83 7.20
N ASN A 61 2.72 -9.98 6.25
CA ASN A 61 2.91 -8.52 6.38
C ASN A 61 1.87 -7.89 7.32
N LEU A 62 0.62 -8.33 7.27
CA LEU A 62 -0.45 -7.85 8.16
C LEU A 62 -0.45 -8.55 9.51
N GLY A 63 0.02 -9.80 9.58
CA GLY A 63 0.05 -10.57 10.84
C GLY A 63 0.88 -9.90 11.92
N GLY A 64 1.96 -9.21 11.56
CA GLY A 64 2.77 -8.43 12.49
C GLY A 64 2.04 -7.20 13.05
N ILE A 65 1.22 -6.56 12.23
CA ILE A 65 0.46 -5.36 12.61
C ILE A 65 -0.72 -5.77 13.49
N ILE A 66 -1.53 -6.72 13.03
CA ILE A 66 -2.73 -7.20 13.76
C ILE A 66 -2.33 -7.97 15.00
N GLY A 67 -1.37 -8.91 14.90
CA GLY A 67 -0.91 -9.72 16.03
C GLY A 67 -0.17 -8.92 17.09
N GLY A 68 0.41 -7.78 16.73
CA GLY A 68 1.05 -6.83 17.65
C GLY A 68 0.11 -5.77 18.23
N GLY A 69 -1.17 -5.74 17.82
CA GLY A 69 -2.12 -4.73 18.27
C GLY A 69 -1.83 -3.32 17.75
N PHE A 70 -1.10 -3.19 16.63
CA PHE A 70 -0.75 -1.89 16.01
C PHE A 70 -1.80 -1.39 15.02
N ASP A 71 -2.83 -2.15 14.75
CA ASP A 71 -3.93 -1.86 13.83
C ASP A 71 -4.64 -0.55 14.17
N VAL A 72 -4.96 -0.33 15.46
CA VAL A 72 -5.55 0.92 15.97
C VAL A 72 -4.67 2.14 15.66
N ILE A 73 -3.35 2.01 15.86
CA ILE A 73 -2.38 3.10 15.62
C ILE A 73 -2.33 3.42 14.13
N TYR A 74 -2.33 2.41 13.25
CA TYR A 74 -2.37 2.61 11.81
C TYR A 74 -3.65 3.31 11.36
N LEU A 75 -4.81 2.94 11.92
CA LEU A 75 -6.07 3.61 11.61
C LEU A 75 -6.09 5.07 12.08
N ILE A 76 -5.65 5.35 13.30
CA ILE A 76 -5.56 6.72 13.82
C ILE A 76 -4.66 7.56 12.91
N ALA A 77 -3.49 7.03 12.55
CA ALA A 77 -2.57 7.71 11.65
C ALA A 77 -3.21 8.00 10.29
N GLN A 78 -3.90 7.02 9.71
CA GLN A 78 -4.61 7.17 8.44
C GLN A 78 -5.69 8.26 8.52
N LYS A 79 -6.53 8.25 9.57
CA LYS A 79 -7.58 9.27 9.76
C LYS A 79 -6.98 10.68 9.93
N LEU A 80 -5.89 10.82 10.69
CA LEU A 80 -5.22 12.11 10.90
C LEU A 80 -4.61 12.64 9.60
N VAL A 81 -3.88 11.80 8.86
CA VAL A 81 -3.27 12.18 7.58
C VAL A 81 -4.34 12.57 6.57
N LYS A 82 -5.41 11.76 6.47
CA LYS A 82 -6.52 12.05 5.58
C LYS A 82 -7.18 13.38 5.92
N HIS A 83 -7.49 13.63 7.19
CA HIS A 83 -8.11 14.89 7.63
C HIS A 83 -7.22 16.10 7.31
N SER A 84 -5.91 15.99 7.58
CA SER A 84 -4.96 17.04 7.26
C SER A 84 -4.91 17.35 5.76
N ASN A 85 -4.87 16.30 4.92
CA ASN A 85 -4.87 16.45 3.47
C ASN A 85 -6.19 17.05 2.95
N ASP A 86 -7.33 16.64 3.51
CA ASP A 86 -8.66 17.16 3.17
C ASP A 86 -8.78 18.66 3.51
N ASP A 87 -8.06 19.10 4.56
CA ASP A 87 -7.95 20.53 4.95
C ASP A 87 -6.90 21.31 4.13
N GLY A 88 -6.21 20.66 3.19
CA GLY A 88 -5.21 21.27 2.32
C GLY A 88 -3.81 21.36 2.90
N TYR A 89 -3.53 20.69 4.02
CA TYR A 89 -2.20 20.62 4.62
C TYR A 89 -1.46 19.37 4.15
N LEU A 90 -0.23 19.55 3.66
CA LEU A 90 0.63 18.42 3.27
C LEU A 90 1.22 17.74 4.50
N VAL A 91 1.14 16.42 4.52
CA VAL A 91 1.74 15.58 5.55
C VAL A 91 2.93 14.83 4.96
N GLY A 92 4.12 15.10 5.51
CA GLY A 92 5.34 14.36 5.15
C GLY A 92 5.62 13.25 6.17
N SER A 93 6.04 12.09 5.67
CA SER A 93 6.41 10.96 6.52
C SER A 93 7.89 11.00 6.91
N ARG A 94 8.19 10.53 8.13
CA ARG A 94 9.57 10.40 8.66
C ARG A 94 9.74 9.07 9.38
N GLY A 95 10.98 8.58 9.37
CA GLY A 95 11.37 7.37 10.09
C GLY A 95 10.86 6.09 9.44
N SER A 96 10.71 5.04 10.22
CA SER A 96 10.40 3.69 9.77
C SER A 96 9.04 3.53 9.08
N VAL A 97 8.14 4.49 9.18
CA VAL A 97 6.86 4.46 8.44
C VAL A 97 7.09 4.47 6.92
N GLY A 98 8.16 5.09 6.44
CA GLY A 98 8.54 5.11 5.03
C GLY A 98 8.94 3.74 4.47
N SER A 99 9.32 2.78 5.33
CA SER A 99 9.62 1.40 4.92
C SER A 99 8.40 0.47 4.98
N SER A 100 7.24 0.97 5.39
CA SER A 100 6.01 0.18 5.51
C SER A 100 5.15 0.27 4.25
N PHE A 101 5.14 -0.78 3.44
CA PHE A 101 4.26 -0.86 2.28
C PHE A 101 2.76 -0.77 2.66
N VAL A 102 2.38 -1.29 3.83
CA VAL A 102 1.01 -1.17 4.36
C VAL A 102 0.66 0.29 4.62
N ALA A 103 1.57 1.08 5.19
CA ALA A 103 1.36 2.51 5.41
C ALA A 103 1.15 3.28 4.09
N THR A 104 1.90 2.90 3.04
CA THR A 104 1.72 3.45 1.68
C THR A 104 0.33 3.11 1.12
N MET A 105 -0.09 1.85 1.24
CA MET A 105 -1.40 1.40 0.76
C MET A 105 -2.58 2.04 1.51
N MET A 106 -2.39 2.37 2.79
CA MET A 106 -3.37 3.09 3.60
C MET A 106 -3.36 4.62 3.38
N GLY A 107 -2.44 5.14 2.58
CA GLY A 107 -2.30 6.59 2.36
C GLY A 107 -1.76 7.35 3.58
N ILE A 108 -1.06 6.66 4.49
CA ILE A 108 -0.37 7.28 5.64
C ILE A 108 0.93 7.94 5.18
N THR A 109 1.60 7.35 4.19
CA THR A 109 2.83 7.84 3.58
C THR A 109 2.73 7.80 2.06
N GLU A 110 3.39 8.75 1.42
CA GLU A 110 3.55 8.80 -0.03
C GLU A 110 4.75 7.95 -0.52
N VAL A 111 5.61 7.53 0.40
CA VAL A 111 6.82 6.76 0.06
C VAL A 111 6.43 5.32 -0.29
N ASN A 112 6.84 4.88 -1.46
CA ASN A 112 6.70 3.49 -1.90
C ASN A 112 8.00 2.72 -1.62
N PRO A 113 8.07 1.85 -0.59
CA PRO A 113 9.29 1.17 -0.19
C PRO A 113 9.64 -0.05 -1.07
N LEU A 114 8.91 -0.27 -2.14
CA LEU A 114 9.26 -1.31 -3.10
C LEU A 114 10.53 -0.93 -3.87
N PRO A 115 11.29 -1.91 -4.37
CA PRO A 115 12.42 -1.63 -5.25
C PRO A 115 12.02 -0.77 -6.46
N ALA A 116 12.97 -0.06 -7.05
CA ALA A 116 12.74 0.76 -8.23
C ALA A 116 11.99 -0.02 -9.33
N HIS A 117 10.89 0.55 -9.82
CA HIS A 117 10.03 -0.08 -10.81
C HIS A 117 9.25 0.94 -11.64
N TYR A 118 8.72 0.48 -12.76
CA TYR A 118 7.78 1.24 -13.57
C TYR A 118 6.34 0.84 -13.27
N ARG A 119 5.42 1.81 -13.28
CA ARG A 119 4.00 1.60 -13.09
C ARG A 119 3.20 2.36 -14.13
N CYS A 120 2.39 1.66 -14.91
CA CYS A 120 1.48 2.30 -15.85
C CYS A 120 0.18 2.70 -15.14
N LEU A 121 -0.13 4.00 -15.15
CA LEU A 121 -1.35 4.50 -14.51
C LEU A 121 -2.62 4.14 -15.30
N LYS A 122 -2.50 3.87 -16.61
CA LYS A 122 -3.61 3.56 -17.50
C LYS A 122 -4.02 2.09 -17.46
N CYS A 123 -3.08 1.18 -17.73
CA CYS A 123 -3.38 -0.26 -17.79
C CYS A 123 -2.91 -1.03 -16.55
N LYS A 124 -2.41 -0.35 -15.52
CA LYS A 124 -1.94 -0.90 -14.23
C LYS A 124 -0.77 -1.90 -14.34
N ASN A 125 -0.14 -1.99 -15.51
CA ASN A 125 1.04 -2.84 -15.68
C ASN A 125 2.21 -2.31 -14.83
N SER A 126 2.93 -3.20 -14.15
CA SER A 126 4.12 -2.87 -13.37
C SER A 126 5.31 -3.71 -13.85
N ILE A 127 6.49 -3.09 -13.96
CA ILE A 127 7.71 -3.72 -14.46
C ILE A 127 8.81 -3.53 -13.42
N PHE A 128 9.28 -4.63 -12.84
CA PHE A 128 10.35 -4.67 -11.84
C PHE A 128 11.69 -5.15 -12.43
N LYS A 129 11.66 -5.66 -13.66
CA LYS A 129 12.83 -6.21 -14.35
C LYS A 129 13.04 -5.50 -15.67
N ASP A 130 14.30 -5.44 -16.09
CA ASP A 130 14.66 -4.99 -17.43
C ASP A 130 14.33 -6.06 -18.50
N ASP A 131 14.67 -5.74 -19.74
CA ASP A 131 14.41 -6.62 -20.88
C ASP A 131 15.34 -7.86 -20.88
N GLU A 132 16.40 -7.86 -20.06
CA GLU A 132 17.33 -8.97 -19.83
C GLU A 132 16.91 -9.85 -18.63
N GLY A 133 15.87 -9.44 -17.88
CA GLY A 133 15.36 -10.16 -16.72
C GLY A 133 16.04 -9.80 -15.40
N LYS A 134 16.93 -8.81 -15.38
CA LYS A 134 17.58 -8.29 -14.18
C LYS A 134 16.65 -7.39 -13.40
N GLU A 135 16.68 -7.48 -12.08
CA GLU A 135 15.91 -6.61 -11.19
C GLU A 135 16.38 -5.15 -11.32
N LEU A 136 15.47 -4.22 -11.61
CA LEU A 136 15.78 -2.79 -11.72
C LEU A 136 16.34 -2.23 -10.41
N GLY A 137 15.85 -2.69 -9.27
CA GLY A 137 16.34 -2.30 -7.95
C GLY A 137 17.79 -2.70 -7.66
N ALA A 138 18.41 -3.56 -8.48
CA ALA A 138 19.81 -3.89 -8.34
C ALA A 138 20.75 -2.78 -8.83
N ASP A 139 20.30 -1.98 -9.81
CA ASP A 139 21.09 -0.90 -10.41
C ASP A 139 20.62 0.48 -9.95
N TYR A 140 19.36 0.61 -9.54
CA TYR A 140 18.74 1.87 -9.17
C TYR A 140 18.16 1.78 -7.76
N SER A 141 18.62 2.63 -6.85
CA SER A 141 18.06 2.73 -5.49
C SER A 141 16.74 3.50 -5.43
N SER A 142 16.45 4.27 -6.48
CA SER A 142 15.21 5.05 -6.59
C SER A 142 14.61 4.92 -7.99
N GLY A 143 13.29 4.82 -8.03
CA GLY A 143 12.56 4.86 -9.29
C GLY A 143 12.77 6.17 -10.07
N PHE A 144 13.06 7.27 -9.40
CA PHE A 144 13.35 8.55 -10.07
C PHE A 144 14.56 8.50 -11.00
N ASP A 145 15.52 7.64 -10.72
CA ASP A 145 16.74 7.50 -11.51
C ASP A 145 16.55 6.60 -12.75
N LEU A 146 15.40 5.93 -12.85
CA LEU A 146 15.07 5.11 -14.00
C LEU A 146 14.92 5.97 -15.27
N PRO A 147 15.38 5.50 -16.44
CA PRO A 147 15.11 6.17 -17.71
C PRO A 147 13.60 6.17 -18.02
N ASP A 148 13.18 7.10 -18.88
CA ASP A 148 11.78 7.13 -19.31
C ASP A 148 11.47 5.91 -20.18
N LYS A 149 10.35 5.25 -19.92
CA LYS A 149 9.91 4.05 -20.63
C LYS A 149 8.41 4.12 -20.93
N ASN A 150 8.04 3.76 -22.16
CA ASN A 150 6.63 3.62 -22.51
C ASN A 150 6.14 2.22 -22.16
N CYS A 151 4.88 2.14 -21.76
CA CYS A 151 4.23 0.89 -21.42
C CYS A 151 4.15 -0.04 -22.63
N PRO A 152 4.68 -1.27 -22.56
CA PRO A 152 4.62 -2.21 -23.68
C PRO A 152 3.19 -2.63 -24.02
N ASN A 153 2.24 -2.51 -23.10
CA ASN A 153 0.85 -2.94 -23.31
C ASN A 153 -0.03 -1.85 -23.94
N CYS A 154 0.18 -0.57 -23.60
CA CYS A 154 -0.74 0.50 -24.04
C CYS A 154 -0.02 1.74 -24.60
N GLY A 155 1.30 1.75 -24.65
CA GLY A 155 2.12 2.84 -25.20
C GLY A 155 2.19 4.12 -24.34
N GLU A 156 1.48 4.17 -23.20
CA GLU A 156 1.49 5.32 -22.29
C GLU A 156 2.84 5.44 -21.58
N LEU A 157 3.28 6.68 -21.30
CA LEU A 157 4.48 6.91 -20.51
C LEU A 157 4.29 6.33 -19.11
N MET A 158 5.22 5.47 -18.68
CA MET A 158 5.13 4.83 -17.36
C MET A 158 5.61 5.76 -16.25
N TYR A 159 4.93 5.72 -15.13
CA TYR A 159 5.35 6.36 -13.90
C TYR A 159 6.50 5.58 -13.28
N LYS A 160 7.54 6.30 -12.86
CA LYS A 160 8.73 5.75 -12.19
C LYS A 160 8.50 5.83 -10.69
N ASP A 161 8.58 4.69 -10.01
CA ASP A 161 8.21 4.57 -8.60
C ASP A 161 9.17 3.64 -7.85
N GLY A 162 9.06 3.65 -6.53
CA GLY A 162 9.85 2.82 -5.65
C GLY A 162 11.12 3.51 -5.14
N GLN A 163 11.39 3.27 -3.86
CA GLN A 163 12.62 3.67 -3.19
C GLN A 163 13.10 2.51 -2.34
N ASP A 164 14.34 2.09 -2.53
CA ASP A 164 14.92 1.04 -1.68
C ASP A 164 15.15 1.60 -0.27
N MET A 165 14.14 1.44 0.57
CA MET A 165 14.15 1.88 1.96
C MET A 165 14.50 0.70 2.85
N PRO A 166 15.68 0.70 3.47
CA PRO A 166 16.04 -0.36 4.41
C PRO A 166 15.04 -0.41 5.55
N PHE A 167 14.61 -1.62 5.88
CA PHE A 167 13.74 -1.85 7.04
C PHE A 167 14.57 -1.56 8.32
N ALA A 168 14.13 -0.56 9.09
CA ALA A 168 14.75 -0.14 10.34
C ALA A 168 14.07 -0.75 11.54
#